data_875a4c837e9c644a6043a2c3366b345c
#
_entry.id   875a4c837e9c644a6043a2c3366b345c
#
_cell.length_a   1.000
_cell.length_b   1.000
_cell.length_c   1.000
_cell.angle_alpha   90.00
_cell.angle_beta   90.00
_cell.angle_gamma   90.00
#
_symmetry.space_group_name_H-M   'P 1'
#
loop_
_entity.id
_entity.type
_entity.pdbx_description
1 polymer ?
#
loop_
_entity_poly.entity_id
_entity_poly.type
_entity_poly.pdbx_seq_one_letter_code
_entity_poly.pdbx_strand_id
1 'polypeptide(L)'
;MSKETPETKLCKYCKSEIPYDAKVCPHCRKKQTPNGCLIAIIVIIVLFILIGVAGGSSSSSNQDASSSASASSDASSGSSTPSTPTVTHAPSVYSIGDTAESNGVKVTLVNAETGHGSQYLTPSAGNIFVTLEFEIENDSSSDINVSSIASFEAYCDDYSVTESITAVTLSDKSTLDGNVAAGKKMNGVISYEVPEDWQNLEVTFSPSFWSNHSVTFEVKSN
;
A
#
# COMPACT_ATOMS: atom_id res chain seq x y z
N MET A 1 -40.10 4.24 -29.25
CA MET A 1 -39.94 3.75 -27.88
C MET A 1 -38.92 4.64 -27.19
N SER A 2 -39.41 5.62 -26.43
CA SER A 2 -38.56 6.56 -25.68
C SER A 2 -38.01 5.82 -24.46
N LYS A 3 -36.69 5.74 -24.33
CA LYS A 3 -36.02 5.24 -23.12
C LYS A 3 -36.23 6.26 -22.01
N GLU A 4 -37.05 5.95 -21.06
CA GLU A 4 -37.15 6.71 -19.81
C GLU A 4 -35.81 6.54 -19.05
N THR A 5 -35.09 7.62 -18.87
CA THR A 5 -33.93 7.66 -17.99
C THR A 5 -34.41 7.62 -16.55
N PRO A 6 -33.85 6.78 -15.68
CA PRO A 6 -34.26 6.75 -14.28
C PRO A 6 -33.97 8.10 -13.62
N GLU A 7 -34.91 8.62 -12.86
CA GLU A 7 -34.81 9.94 -12.19
C GLU A 7 -33.81 9.93 -11.04
N THR A 8 -33.53 8.76 -10.44
CA THR A 8 -32.64 8.60 -9.29
C THR A 8 -31.62 7.48 -9.51
N LYS A 9 -30.50 7.56 -8.77
CA LYS A 9 -29.48 6.52 -8.64
C LYS A 9 -29.05 6.36 -7.18
N LEU A 10 -28.49 5.20 -6.82
CA LEU A 10 -27.93 4.98 -5.50
C LEU A 10 -26.50 5.54 -5.43
N CYS A 11 -26.18 6.26 -4.37
CA CYS A 11 -24.84 6.71 -4.10
C CYS A 11 -23.89 5.51 -3.94
N LYS A 12 -22.74 5.55 -4.61
CA LYS A 12 -21.75 4.46 -4.58
C LYS A 12 -21.20 4.20 -3.16
N TYR A 13 -21.16 5.23 -2.31
CA TYR A 13 -20.53 5.18 -0.98
C TYR A 13 -21.53 4.94 0.16
N CYS A 14 -22.59 5.73 0.26
CA CYS A 14 -23.54 5.64 1.38
C CYS A 14 -24.86 4.94 1.02
N LYS A 15 -25.05 4.51 -0.25
CA LYS A 15 -26.26 3.82 -0.74
C LYS A 15 -27.56 4.61 -0.64
N SER A 16 -27.52 5.89 -0.32
CA SER A 16 -28.68 6.78 -0.34
C SER A 16 -29.13 7.07 -1.77
N GLU A 17 -30.41 7.24 -2.00
CA GLU A 17 -30.94 7.69 -3.29
C GLU A 17 -30.56 9.15 -3.54
N ILE A 18 -30.04 9.42 -4.73
CA ILE A 18 -29.62 10.75 -5.18
C ILE A 18 -30.11 10.99 -6.61
N PRO A 19 -30.31 12.23 -7.04
CA PRO A 19 -30.63 12.54 -8.44
C PRO A 19 -29.65 11.89 -9.40
N TYR A 20 -30.12 11.39 -10.54
CA TYR A 20 -29.31 10.65 -11.49
C TYR A 20 -28.09 11.44 -12.00
N ASP A 21 -28.24 12.76 -12.17
CA ASP A 21 -27.23 13.70 -12.64
C ASP A 21 -26.32 14.25 -11.54
N ALA A 22 -26.58 13.91 -10.25
CA ALA A 22 -25.79 14.40 -9.13
C ALA A 22 -24.32 13.99 -9.23
N LYS A 23 -23.44 14.99 -9.33
CA LYS A 23 -21.98 14.83 -9.34
C LYS A 23 -21.38 14.66 -7.94
N VAL A 24 -22.11 15.10 -6.93
CA VAL A 24 -21.72 15.00 -5.50
C VAL A 24 -22.92 14.50 -4.73
N CYS A 25 -22.73 13.55 -3.83
CA CYS A 25 -23.79 13.05 -2.97
C CYS A 25 -24.13 14.10 -1.90
N PRO A 26 -25.41 14.50 -1.73
CA PRO A 26 -25.79 15.47 -0.69
C PRO A 26 -25.67 14.90 0.73
N HIS A 27 -25.70 13.57 0.90
CA HIS A 27 -25.65 12.91 2.20
C HIS A 27 -24.22 12.70 2.71
N CYS A 28 -23.31 12.16 1.85
CA CYS A 28 -21.94 11.86 2.24
C CYS A 28 -20.90 12.77 1.61
N ARG A 29 -21.32 13.76 0.81
CA ARG A 29 -20.48 14.77 0.12
C ARG A 29 -19.39 14.21 -0.79
N LYS A 30 -19.37 12.89 -1.06
CA LYS A 30 -18.39 12.27 -1.98
C LYS A 30 -18.79 12.45 -3.44
N LYS A 31 -17.80 12.73 -4.30
CA LYS A 31 -18.00 12.88 -5.74
C LYS A 31 -18.44 11.57 -6.38
N GLN A 32 -19.46 11.63 -7.24
CA GLN A 32 -19.99 10.50 -8.03
C GLN A 32 -19.40 10.59 -9.45
N THR A 33 -18.17 10.10 -9.64
CA THR A 33 -17.59 10.04 -11.00
C THR A 33 -18.20 8.87 -11.77
N PRO A 34 -18.72 9.08 -12.98
CA PRO A 34 -19.09 7.96 -13.86
C PRO A 34 -17.82 7.19 -14.26
N ASN A 35 -17.93 5.87 -14.40
CA ASN A 35 -16.82 4.95 -14.75
C ASN A 35 -16.26 5.19 -16.18
N GLY A 36 -16.24 6.41 -16.67
CA GLY A 36 -15.73 6.76 -18.00
C GLY A 36 -14.24 6.48 -18.21
N CYS A 37 -13.46 6.37 -17.11
CA CYS A 37 -12.04 6.08 -17.22
C CYS A 37 -11.74 4.65 -17.65
N LEU A 38 -12.60 3.67 -17.28
CA LEU A 38 -12.45 2.27 -17.70
C LEU A 38 -12.68 2.09 -19.21
N ILE A 39 -13.63 2.80 -19.78
CA ILE A 39 -13.91 2.73 -21.25
C ILE A 39 -12.75 3.34 -22.03
N ALA A 40 -12.17 4.45 -21.56
CA ALA A 40 -11.01 5.06 -22.20
C ALA A 40 -9.78 4.13 -22.18
N ILE A 41 -9.54 3.46 -21.07
CA ILE A 41 -8.43 2.49 -20.94
C ILE A 41 -8.64 1.29 -21.87
N ILE A 42 -9.86 0.74 -21.95
CA ILE A 42 -10.18 -0.38 -22.84
C ILE A 42 -10.01 0.02 -24.30
N VAL A 43 -10.45 1.23 -24.69
CA VAL A 43 -10.26 1.73 -26.08
C VAL A 43 -8.78 1.86 -26.41
N ILE A 44 -7.95 2.38 -25.47
CA ILE A 44 -6.50 2.50 -25.68
C ILE A 44 -5.85 1.13 -25.82
N ILE A 45 -6.22 0.16 -25.00
CA ILE A 45 -5.68 -1.22 -25.06
C ILE A 45 -6.06 -1.89 -26.41
N VAL A 46 -7.30 -1.74 -26.84
CA VAL A 46 -7.76 -2.29 -28.13
C VAL A 46 -7.02 -1.62 -29.30
N LEU A 47 -6.77 -0.30 -29.22
CA LEU A 47 -5.99 0.41 -30.22
C LEU A 47 -4.54 -0.08 -30.30
N PHE A 48 -3.90 -0.34 -29.15
CA PHE A 48 -2.55 -0.92 -29.10
C PHE A 48 -2.48 -2.34 -29.65
N ILE A 49 -3.50 -3.17 -29.42
CA ILE A 49 -3.58 -4.53 -29.98
C ILE A 49 -3.74 -4.50 -31.50
N LEU A 50 -4.51 -3.54 -32.04
CA LEU A 50 -4.72 -3.41 -33.49
C LEU A 50 -3.49 -2.85 -34.23
N ILE A 51 -2.64 -2.07 -33.55
CA ILE A 51 -1.40 -1.52 -34.12
C ILE A 51 -0.25 -2.55 -34.01
N GLY A 52 -0.31 -3.49 -33.04
CA GLY A 52 0.75 -4.49 -32.77
C GLY A 52 0.78 -5.70 -33.73
N VAL A 53 -0.15 -5.85 -34.67
CA VAL A 53 -0.23 -7.01 -35.61
C VAL A 53 0.49 -6.78 -36.94
N ALA A 54 1.19 -5.67 -37.11
CA ALA A 54 1.97 -5.42 -38.34
C ALA A 54 3.47 -5.31 -38.01
N GLY A 55 4.17 -6.43 -37.87
CA GLY A 55 5.62 -6.42 -37.72
C GLY A 55 6.16 -7.75 -37.21
N GLY A 56 6.35 -8.67 -38.04
CA GLY A 56 7.02 -9.81 -38.51
C GLY A 56 8.12 -10.45 -37.65
N SER A 57 8.02 -11.78 -37.54
CA SER A 57 8.99 -12.86 -37.88
C SER A 57 10.40 -12.82 -37.29
N SER A 58 10.76 -13.82 -36.53
CA SER A 58 11.50 -15.04 -36.91
C SER A 58 12.15 -15.68 -35.68
N SER A 59 11.84 -16.96 -35.45
CA SER A 59 12.70 -18.15 -35.57
C SER A 59 13.86 -18.23 -34.58
N SER A 60 14.09 -19.27 -33.82
CA SER A 60 14.12 -20.72 -33.98
C SER A 60 14.38 -21.38 -32.64
N SER A 61 13.66 -22.45 -32.28
CA SER A 61 14.02 -23.88 -32.26
C SER A 61 15.27 -24.26 -31.46
N ASN A 62 15.17 -25.11 -30.46
CA ASN A 62 15.21 -26.55 -30.35
C ASN A 62 15.23 -26.97 -28.89
N GLN A 63 14.35 -27.86 -28.39
CA GLN A 63 14.44 -29.34 -28.29
C GLN A 63 15.75 -29.84 -27.65
N ASP A 64 15.70 -30.54 -26.52
CA ASP A 64 15.42 -31.95 -26.26
C ASP A 64 15.51 -32.19 -24.73
N ALA A 65 14.56 -32.81 -24.10
CA ALA A 65 14.28 -34.22 -23.87
C ALA A 65 15.37 -35.03 -23.13
N SER A 66 14.99 -35.61 -22.03
CA SER A 66 15.19 -36.98 -21.54
C SER A 66 15.46 -37.02 -20.04
N SER A 67 14.57 -37.47 -19.24
CA SER A 67 14.13 -38.79 -18.78
C SER A 67 15.09 -39.53 -17.85
N SER A 68 14.44 -40.09 -16.83
CA SER A 68 14.69 -41.29 -16.06
C SER A 68 15.12 -41.06 -14.62
N ALA A 69 14.29 -41.31 -13.66
CA ALA A 69 13.69 -42.52 -13.12
C ALA A 69 14.53 -43.25 -12.04
N SER A 70 13.80 -43.53 -10.96
CA SER A 70 13.95 -44.68 -10.04
C SER A 70 14.93 -44.50 -8.88
N ALA A 71 14.60 -44.79 -7.72
CA ALA A 71 13.71 -45.56 -6.90
C ALA A 71 14.32 -45.78 -5.51
N SER A 72 13.45 -45.74 -4.53
CA SER A 72 13.28 -46.71 -3.41
C SER A 72 14.22 -46.79 -2.23
N SER A 73 13.54 -46.70 -1.13
CA SER A 73 13.52 -47.47 0.12
C SER A 73 14.47 -47.03 1.21
N ASP A 74 14.16 -46.99 2.49
CA ASP A 74 13.18 -47.66 3.36
C ASP A 74 13.16 -47.02 4.75
N ALA A 75 12.02 -47.11 5.35
CA ALA A 75 11.62 -47.09 6.73
C ALA A 75 12.64 -46.89 7.87
N SER A 76 12.27 -46.04 8.87
CA SER A 76 12.00 -46.50 10.22
C SER A 76 11.43 -45.46 11.15
N SER A 77 10.38 -45.86 11.82
CA SER A 77 9.63 -45.36 12.95
C SER A 77 10.37 -44.46 13.94
N GLY A 78 9.69 -43.38 14.35
CA GLY A 78 9.98 -42.60 15.55
C GLY A 78 8.81 -41.70 15.86
N SER A 79 7.80 -42.23 16.57
CA SER A 79 6.68 -41.46 17.14
C SER A 79 7.20 -40.47 18.16
N SER A 80 7.06 -39.20 17.86
CA SER A 80 6.94 -38.16 18.88
C SER A 80 6.12 -37.02 18.28
N THR A 81 4.92 -36.92 18.76
CA THR A 81 3.99 -35.82 18.50
C THR A 81 4.62 -34.50 18.92
N PRO A 82 4.90 -33.55 18.02
CA PRO A 82 5.05 -32.19 18.42
C PRO A 82 3.66 -31.55 18.32
N SER A 83 3.15 -31.11 19.46
CA SER A 83 2.07 -30.13 19.52
C SER A 83 2.46 -28.98 18.64
N THR A 84 1.85 -28.89 17.49
CA THR A 84 1.90 -27.69 16.63
C THR A 84 1.28 -26.56 17.44
N PRO A 85 2.01 -25.49 17.80
CA PRO A 85 1.36 -24.28 18.23
C PRO A 85 0.58 -23.78 17.00
N THR A 86 -0.72 -23.77 17.10
CA THR A 86 -1.58 -22.99 16.22
C THR A 86 -1.19 -21.53 16.46
N VAL A 87 -0.28 -21.02 15.67
CA VAL A 87 0.02 -19.58 15.64
C VAL A 87 -1.19 -18.94 14.95
N THR A 88 -2.17 -18.56 15.75
CA THR A 88 -3.13 -17.56 15.35
C THR A 88 -2.31 -16.29 15.17
N HIS A 89 -1.95 -15.95 13.94
CA HIS A 89 -1.40 -14.64 13.60
C HIS A 89 -2.54 -13.63 13.78
N ALA A 90 -2.67 -13.10 15.00
CA ALA A 90 -3.18 -11.76 15.15
C ALA A 90 -2.21 -10.85 14.38
N PRO A 91 -2.69 -9.85 13.62
CA PRO A 91 -1.80 -8.89 13.01
C PRO A 91 -0.91 -8.32 14.11
N SER A 92 0.40 -8.53 13.99
CA SER A 92 1.34 -7.99 14.94
C SER A 92 1.43 -6.50 14.66
N VAL A 93 0.93 -5.70 15.59
CA VAL A 93 1.07 -4.24 15.56
C VAL A 93 2.36 -3.89 16.29
N TYR A 94 3.19 -3.08 15.67
CA TYR A 94 4.50 -2.68 16.15
C TYR A 94 4.45 -1.23 16.64
N SER A 95 5.32 -0.89 17.57
CA SER A 95 5.43 0.45 18.17
C SER A 95 6.74 1.13 17.77
N ILE A 96 6.92 2.39 18.22
CA ILE A 96 8.18 3.13 18.01
C ILE A 96 9.34 2.34 18.63
N GLY A 97 10.40 2.16 17.85
CA GLY A 97 11.59 1.38 18.20
C GLY A 97 11.52 -0.10 17.81
N ASP A 98 10.34 -0.61 17.46
CA ASP A 98 10.18 -1.99 17.03
C ASP A 98 10.60 -2.18 15.57
N THR A 99 11.10 -3.38 15.27
CA THR A 99 11.41 -3.84 13.91
C THR A 99 10.47 -4.97 13.53
N ALA A 100 9.76 -4.78 12.44
CA ALA A 100 8.96 -5.82 11.80
C ALA A 100 9.76 -6.43 10.65
N GLU A 101 9.58 -7.74 10.41
CA GLU A 101 10.20 -8.45 9.29
C GLU A 101 9.15 -9.17 8.46
N SER A 102 9.23 -9.00 7.15
CA SER A 102 8.39 -9.69 6.19
C SER A 102 9.17 -9.98 4.91
N ASN A 103 9.29 -11.28 4.55
CA ASN A 103 9.98 -11.72 3.32
C ASN A 103 11.41 -11.20 3.14
N GLY A 104 12.18 -11.12 4.23
CA GLY A 104 13.54 -10.59 4.21
C GLY A 104 13.61 -9.06 4.07
N VAL A 105 12.51 -8.36 4.23
CA VAL A 105 12.48 -6.92 4.39
C VAL A 105 12.21 -6.57 5.84
N LYS A 106 13.12 -5.87 6.47
CA LYS A 106 12.96 -5.36 7.83
C LYS A 106 12.56 -3.89 7.78
N VAL A 107 11.60 -3.52 8.58
CA VAL A 107 11.13 -2.15 8.72
C VAL A 107 11.11 -1.78 10.18
N THR A 108 11.75 -0.69 10.51
CA THR A 108 11.80 -0.15 11.87
C THR A 108 11.18 1.23 11.89
N LEU A 109 10.21 1.46 12.77
CA LEU A 109 9.74 2.81 13.09
C LEU A 109 10.71 3.41 14.11
N VAL A 110 11.63 4.25 13.63
CA VAL A 110 12.73 4.79 14.44
C VAL A 110 12.26 5.87 15.39
N ASN A 111 11.39 6.78 14.90
CA ASN A 111 10.92 7.93 15.66
C ASN A 111 9.56 8.42 15.16
N ALA A 112 8.84 9.13 16.02
CA ALA A 112 7.64 9.89 15.70
C ALA A 112 7.69 11.24 16.38
N GLU A 113 7.49 12.29 15.60
CA GLU A 113 7.51 13.68 16.09
C GLU A 113 6.22 14.39 15.69
N THR A 114 5.74 15.26 16.56
CA THR A 114 4.61 16.14 16.28
C THR A 114 5.08 17.59 16.15
N GLY A 115 4.39 18.39 15.33
CA GLY A 115 4.76 19.78 15.14
C GLY A 115 3.68 20.62 14.48
N HIS A 116 3.69 21.92 14.80
CA HIS A 116 2.78 22.90 14.19
C HIS A 116 3.37 23.56 12.92
N GLY A 117 4.42 22.97 12.38
CA GLY A 117 5.05 23.50 11.17
C GLY A 117 6.01 24.66 11.42
N SER A 118 6.08 25.56 10.44
CA SER A 118 6.94 26.75 10.47
C SER A 118 6.12 28.02 10.27
N GLN A 119 6.79 29.18 10.25
CA GLN A 119 6.11 30.45 9.99
C GLN A 119 5.35 30.50 8.65
N TYR A 120 5.77 29.69 7.66
CA TYR A 120 5.21 29.71 6.29
C TYR A 120 4.50 28.41 5.90
N LEU A 121 4.76 27.33 6.60
CA LEU A 121 4.21 26.01 6.32
C LEU A 121 3.56 25.48 7.61
N THR A 122 2.28 25.76 7.78
CA THR A 122 1.49 25.36 8.95
C THR A 122 0.44 24.33 8.56
N PRO A 123 0.02 23.45 9.48
CA PRO A 123 -1.15 22.62 9.27
C PRO A 123 -2.42 23.48 9.18
N SER A 124 -3.49 22.89 8.71
CA SER A 124 -4.83 23.50 8.75
C SER A 124 -5.25 23.78 10.18
N ALA A 125 -6.15 24.75 10.36
CA ALA A 125 -6.63 25.10 11.70
C ALA A 125 -7.26 23.89 12.42
N GLY A 126 -6.80 23.60 13.64
CA GLY A 126 -7.21 22.45 14.44
C GLY A 126 -6.47 21.15 14.11
N ASN A 127 -5.42 21.22 13.28
CA ASN A 127 -4.58 20.07 12.93
C ASN A 127 -3.14 20.27 13.40
N ILE A 128 -2.41 19.16 13.43
CA ILE A 128 -0.99 19.07 13.73
C ILE A 128 -0.32 18.16 12.70
N PHE A 129 0.97 18.34 12.45
CA PHE A 129 1.76 17.40 11.69
C PHE A 129 2.31 16.29 12.58
N VAL A 130 2.24 15.05 12.12
CA VAL A 130 2.92 13.89 12.70
C VAL A 130 3.91 13.37 11.66
N THR A 131 5.20 13.40 11.99
CA THR A 131 6.29 12.94 11.13
C THR A 131 6.87 11.67 11.71
N LEU A 132 6.89 10.62 10.91
CA LEU A 132 7.39 9.29 11.25
C LEU A 132 8.67 9.02 10.49
N GLU A 133 9.71 8.58 11.20
CA GLU A 133 10.97 8.15 10.62
C GLU A 133 11.03 6.64 10.55
N PHE A 134 11.31 6.11 9.36
CA PHE A 134 11.51 4.68 9.15
C PHE A 134 12.91 4.36 8.64
N GLU A 135 13.45 3.23 9.08
CA GLU A 135 14.56 2.53 8.44
C GLU A 135 14.02 1.26 7.78
N ILE A 136 14.34 1.06 6.51
CA ILE A 136 13.98 -0.11 5.72
C ILE A 136 15.26 -0.81 5.29
N GLU A 137 15.43 -2.07 5.70
CA GLU A 137 16.55 -2.93 5.35
C GLU A 137 16.08 -4.06 4.45
N ASN A 138 16.68 -4.19 3.27
CA ASN A 138 16.35 -5.21 2.30
C ASN A 138 17.34 -6.37 2.38
N ASP A 139 17.05 -7.37 3.21
CA ASP A 139 17.81 -8.62 3.33
C ASP A 139 17.31 -9.70 2.34
N SER A 140 16.37 -9.36 1.47
CA SER A 140 15.90 -10.26 0.43
C SER A 140 16.92 -10.42 -0.70
N SER A 141 16.68 -11.35 -1.60
CA SER A 141 17.55 -11.59 -2.76
C SER A 141 17.28 -10.69 -3.96
N SER A 142 16.31 -9.79 -3.86
CA SER A 142 15.87 -8.92 -4.97
C SER A 142 15.75 -7.48 -4.51
N ASP A 143 15.93 -6.57 -5.45
CA ASP A 143 15.68 -5.15 -5.19
C ASP A 143 14.20 -4.91 -4.88
N ILE A 144 13.92 -3.98 -3.98
CA ILE A 144 12.56 -3.50 -3.69
C ILE A 144 12.44 -2.03 -4.05
N ASN A 145 11.26 -1.64 -4.52
CA ASN A 145 10.94 -0.25 -4.77
C ASN A 145 10.00 0.25 -3.68
N VAL A 146 10.42 1.28 -2.97
CA VAL A 146 9.64 1.93 -1.92
C VAL A 146 9.10 3.25 -2.45
N SER A 147 7.85 3.52 -2.16
CA SER A 147 7.20 4.80 -2.46
C SER A 147 6.38 5.24 -1.27
N SER A 148 6.59 6.46 -0.80
CA SER A 148 5.84 7.05 0.32
C SER A 148 4.31 7.02 0.05
N ILE A 149 3.90 7.22 -1.20
CA ILE A 149 2.48 7.24 -1.58
C ILE A 149 1.91 5.83 -1.79
N ALA A 150 2.69 4.89 -2.34
CA ALA A 150 2.18 3.59 -2.79
C ALA A 150 2.47 2.45 -1.82
N SER A 151 3.54 2.56 -1.02
CA SER A 151 3.95 1.51 -0.08
C SER A 151 3.41 1.74 1.33
N PHE A 152 2.78 2.89 1.60
CA PHE A 152 2.25 3.22 2.92
C PHE A 152 0.76 3.57 2.86
N GLU A 153 0.01 3.01 3.79
CA GLU A 153 -1.38 3.37 4.07
C GLU A 153 -1.47 3.81 5.54
N ALA A 154 -2.26 4.86 5.82
CA ALA A 154 -2.40 5.34 7.19
C ALA A 154 -3.84 5.65 7.58
N TYR A 155 -4.13 5.40 8.85
CA TYR A 155 -5.40 5.69 9.49
C TYR A 155 -5.15 6.43 10.80
N CYS A 156 -5.86 7.53 10.99
CA CYS A 156 -5.88 8.29 12.25
C CYS A 156 -7.27 8.14 12.86
N ASP A 157 -7.36 7.55 14.06
CA ASP A 157 -8.63 7.27 14.75
C ASP A 157 -9.68 6.65 13.81
N ASP A 158 -9.30 5.57 13.09
CA ASP A 158 -10.09 4.85 12.09
C ASP A 158 -10.38 5.62 10.78
N TYR A 159 -9.90 6.83 10.61
CA TYR A 159 -10.07 7.60 9.39
C TYR A 159 -8.81 7.55 8.52
N SER A 160 -8.98 7.21 7.23
CA SER A 160 -7.87 7.23 6.28
C SER A 160 -7.29 8.64 6.13
N VAL A 161 -5.99 8.74 6.31
CA VAL A 161 -5.20 9.97 6.10
C VAL A 161 -4.21 9.77 4.96
N THR A 162 -3.85 10.86 4.30
CA THR A 162 -2.87 10.84 3.21
C THR A 162 -1.61 11.58 3.62
N GLU A 163 -0.48 11.20 3.02
CA GLU A 163 0.78 11.88 3.23
C GLU A 163 0.67 13.40 3.04
N SER A 164 1.25 14.14 3.96
CA SER A 164 1.37 15.59 3.90
C SER A 164 2.73 16.00 3.34
N ILE A 165 2.79 16.33 2.06
CA ILE A 165 4.02 16.83 1.40
C ILE A 165 4.51 18.11 2.08
N THR A 166 3.61 18.95 2.57
CA THR A 166 3.95 20.17 3.31
C THR A 166 4.78 19.83 4.56
N ALA A 167 4.34 18.84 5.33
CA ALA A 167 5.05 18.41 6.54
C ALA A 167 6.41 17.77 6.22
N VAL A 168 6.48 16.93 5.19
CA VAL A 168 7.73 16.31 4.75
C VAL A 168 8.79 17.34 4.38
N THR A 169 8.42 18.44 3.73
CA THR A 169 9.36 19.52 3.36
C THR A 169 9.93 20.29 4.56
N LEU A 170 9.37 20.12 5.75
CA LEU A 170 9.91 20.71 6.99
C LEU A 170 11.01 19.84 7.61
N SER A 171 11.11 18.59 7.22
CA SER A 171 12.17 17.69 7.68
C SER A 171 13.47 17.93 6.89
N ASP A 172 14.59 17.74 7.56
CA ASP A 172 15.92 17.69 6.95
C ASP A 172 16.28 16.29 6.40
N LYS A 173 15.39 15.35 6.56
CA LYS A 173 15.56 13.96 6.11
C LYS A 173 14.94 13.73 4.74
N SER A 174 15.40 12.67 4.07
CA SER A 174 14.86 12.26 2.77
C SER A 174 13.46 11.66 2.91
N THR A 175 12.68 11.68 1.82
CA THR A 175 11.44 10.92 1.69
C THR A 175 11.74 9.42 1.56
N LEU A 176 10.73 8.59 1.80
CA LEU A 176 10.81 7.14 1.63
C LEU A 176 10.47 6.74 0.17
N ASP A 177 11.24 7.29 -0.79
CA ASP A 177 11.04 7.05 -2.21
C ASP A 177 12.33 6.60 -2.88
N GLY A 178 12.30 5.44 -3.53
CA GLY A 178 13.43 4.94 -4.28
C GLY A 178 13.57 3.42 -4.31
N ASN A 179 14.66 2.97 -4.93
CA ASN A 179 15.03 1.56 -5.02
C ASN A 179 15.98 1.20 -3.88
N VAL A 180 15.67 0.15 -3.13
CA VAL A 180 16.55 -0.43 -2.12
C VAL A 180 17.06 -1.77 -2.65
N ALA A 181 18.30 -1.79 -3.11
CA ALA A 181 18.92 -2.99 -3.63
C ALA A 181 19.07 -4.07 -2.54
N ALA A 182 19.19 -5.33 -2.96
CA ALA A 182 19.43 -6.44 -2.05
C ALA A 182 20.66 -6.17 -1.15
N GLY A 183 20.53 -6.36 0.16
CA GLY A 183 21.54 -6.08 1.18
C GLY A 183 21.77 -4.59 1.46
N LYS A 184 20.87 -3.70 1.05
CA LYS A 184 20.97 -2.25 1.28
C LYS A 184 19.83 -1.76 2.17
N LYS A 185 20.00 -0.52 2.64
CA LYS A 185 19.06 0.16 3.54
C LYS A 185 18.61 1.50 2.96
N MET A 186 17.43 1.92 3.38
CA MET A 186 16.87 3.24 3.18
C MET A 186 16.44 3.80 4.55
N ASN A 187 16.71 5.07 4.78
CA ASN A 187 16.17 5.82 5.91
C ASN A 187 15.47 7.06 5.38
N GLY A 188 14.33 7.38 5.95
CA GLY A 188 13.57 8.54 5.53
C GLY A 188 12.35 8.77 6.38
N VAL A 189 11.58 9.80 6.02
CA VAL A 189 10.38 10.21 6.73
C VAL A 189 9.15 10.18 5.84
N ILE A 190 8.03 9.96 6.49
CA ILE A 190 6.69 10.20 5.97
C ILE A 190 5.93 11.02 7.00
N SER A 191 5.08 11.94 6.55
CA SER A 191 4.38 12.85 7.45
C SER A 191 2.90 12.90 7.11
N TYR A 192 2.09 13.08 8.15
CA TYR A 192 0.64 13.18 8.05
C TYR A 192 0.15 14.44 8.72
N GLU A 193 -0.96 14.98 8.24
CA GLU A 193 -1.69 16.04 8.88
C GLU A 193 -2.94 15.44 9.53
N VAL A 194 -3.05 15.55 10.86
CA VAL A 194 -4.09 14.93 11.67
C VAL A 194 -4.72 15.98 12.62
N PRO A 195 -5.94 15.76 13.15
CA PRO A 195 -6.51 16.62 14.17
C PRO A 195 -5.59 16.74 15.39
N GLU A 196 -5.59 17.89 16.09
CA GLU A 196 -4.76 18.07 17.29
C GLU A 196 -5.13 17.12 18.45
N ASP A 197 -6.38 16.67 18.50
CA ASP A 197 -6.91 15.77 19.52
C ASP A 197 -6.85 14.28 19.12
N TRP A 198 -6.06 13.94 18.08
CA TRP A 198 -5.86 12.56 17.66
C TRP A 198 -5.39 11.65 18.79
N GLN A 199 -5.74 10.37 18.73
CA GLN A 199 -5.37 9.38 19.76
C GLN A 199 -4.46 8.29 19.21
N ASN A 200 -4.73 7.82 17.99
CA ASN A 200 -4.03 6.70 17.39
C ASN A 200 -3.76 6.95 15.91
N LEU A 201 -2.52 6.72 15.49
CA LEU A 201 -2.09 6.74 14.09
C LEU A 201 -1.53 5.37 13.73
N GLU A 202 -2.24 4.65 12.89
CA GLU A 202 -1.80 3.37 12.34
C GLU A 202 -1.20 3.59 10.96
N VAL A 203 0.00 3.05 10.73
CA VAL A 203 0.69 3.13 9.45
C VAL A 203 1.09 1.73 9.01
N THR A 204 0.58 1.31 7.88
CA THR A 204 0.85 0.00 7.29
C THR A 204 1.81 0.15 6.12
N PHE A 205 2.94 -0.53 6.20
CA PHE A 205 3.92 -0.65 5.13
C PHE A 205 3.73 -1.95 4.35
N SER A 206 3.73 -1.84 3.03
CA SER A 206 3.63 -2.96 2.08
C SER A 206 4.82 -2.89 1.11
N PRO A 207 5.82 -3.78 1.22
CA PRO A 207 7.04 -3.73 0.40
C PRO A 207 6.79 -4.03 -1.09
N SER A 208 5.63 -4.57 -1.41
CA SER A 208 5.21 -4.86 -2.78
C SER A 208 3.71 -4.72 -2.90
N PHE A 209 3.28 -3.95 -3.87
CA PHE A 209 1.85 -3.73 -4.16
C PHE A 209 1.05 -5.02 -4.43
N TRP A 210 1.73 -6.12 -4.77
CA TRP A 210 1.13 -7.42 -5.09
C TRP A 210 1.29 -8.46 -4.00
N SER A 211 1.94 -8.12 -2.87
CA SER A 211 2.15 -9.05 -1.77
C SER A 211 1.10 -8.85 -0.68
N ASN A 212 0.61 -9.95 -0.10
CA ASN A 212 -0.25 -9.92 1.09
C ASN A 212 0.58 -9.78 2.39
N HIS A 213 1.82 -9.29 2.27
CA HIS A 213 2.75 -9.17 3.38
C HIS A 213 2.93 -7.70 3.73
N SER A 214 2.09 -7.24 4.63
CA SER A 214 2.16 -5.90 5.19
C SER A 214 2.49 -5.97 6.67
N VAL A 215 3.08 -4.91 7.19
CA VAL A 215 3.37 -4.71 8.60
C VAL A 215 2.76 -3.40 9.06
N THR A 216 2.13 -3.40 10.23
CA THR A 216 1.43 -2.23 10.76
C THR A 216 2.13 -1.71 12.01
N PHE A 217 2.38 -0.43 12.04
CA PHE A 217 2.90 0.31 13.18
C PHE A 217 1.80 1.19 13.77
N GLU A 218 1.78 1.29 15.09
CA GLU A 218 0.86 2.14 15.84
C GLU A 218 1.63 3.19 16.62
N VAL A 219 1.21 4.43 16.50
CA VAL A 219 1.70 5.57 17.27
C VAL A 219 0.54 6.17 18.03
N LYS A 220 0.71 6.37 19.35
CA LYS A 220 -0.29 7.02 20.19
C LYS A 220 0.11 8.45 20.49
N SER A 221 -0.89 9.32 20.56
CA SER A 221 -0.65 10.68 21.06
C SER A 221 -0.19 10.64 22.51
N ASN A 222 0.77 11.48 22.88
CA ASN A 222 1.26 11.63 24.26
C ASN A 222 0.35 12.52 25.08
#